data_4b9fc6c58837dbd746169ebb72fdc72e
#
_entry.id   4b9fc6c58837dbd746169ebb72fdc72e
#
_cell.length_a   1.000
_cell.length_b   1.000
_cell.length_c   1.000
_cell.angle_alpha   90.00
_cell.angle_beta   90.00
_cell.angle_gamma   90.00
#
_symmetry.space_group_name_H-M   'P 1'
#
loop_
_entity.id
_entity.type
_entity.pdbx_description
1 polymer ?
#
loop_
_entity_poly.entity_id
_entity_poly.type
_entity_poly.pdbx_seq_one_letter_code
_entity_poly.pdbx_strand_id
1 'polypeptide(L)'
;MTIANTTPRAMIGSIPVFCAYDEIIPTAKAIPNPQNPNQHPDKQINLLAEFIKQQGWRAPITISTRSGYIVRGHGRLMAAQLLGAESVPVDFQHYDSEAAEMTDMIADNRIAEFSDLDDEILKELFEQINDSDFDIELTGFDLDELSKYLTIEAGSDLDDETTTTTFSYDSPNQTFAPDTTQPSVNPMDFYSDYTEDLQKKQAQTGEINLSDYAEERYANECPKCKFRW
;
A
#
# COMPACT_ATOMS: atom_id res chain seq x y z
N MET A 1 -0.17 2.99 -27.19
CA MET A 1 0.75 2.08 -26.46
C MET A 1 -0.13 1.04 -25.80
N THR A 2 -0.19 -0.18 -26.30
CA THR A 2 -1.06 -1.23 -25.72
C THR A 2 -0.46 -1.63 -24.40
N ILE A 3 -1.14 -1.28 -23.30
CA ILE A 3 -0.74 -1.72 -21.95
C ILE A 3 -0.86 -3.23 -21.96
N ALA A 4 0.27 -3.89 -21.87
CA ALA A 4 0.34 -5.35 -21.84
C ALA A 4 -0.51 -5.88 -20.69
N ASN A 5 -1.29 -6.89 -21.01
CA ASN A 5 -2.10 -7.74 -20.17
C ASN A 5 -1.69 -7.74 -18.70
N THR A 6 -2.54 -7.19 -17.84
CA THR A 6 -2.33 -7.12 -16.39
C THR A 6 -2.56 -8.48 -15.73
N THR A 7 -1.76 -9.48 -16.13
CA THR A 7 -1.76 -10.77 -15.43
C THR A 7 -1.16 -10.54 -14.04
N PRO A 8 -1.85 -10.90 -12.96
CA PRO A 8 -1.30 -10.78 -11.62
C PRO A 8 -0.04 -11.64 -11.49
N ARG A 9 0.93 -11.17 -10.70
CA ARG A 9 2.17 -11.91 -10.41
C ARG A 9 1.91 -13.15 -9.54
N ALA A 10 0.88 -13.07 -8.69
CA ALA A 10 0.41 -14.14 -7.82
C ALA A 10 -1.06 -13.91 -7.43
N MET A 11 -1.63 -14.91 -6.75
CA MET A 11 -2.95 -14.84 -6.11
C MET A 11 -2.81 -15.15 -4.62
N ILE A 12 -3.48 -14.37 -3.77
CA ILE A 12 -3.64 -14.65 -2.34
C ILE A 12 -5.12 -14.89 -2.09
N GLY A 13 -5.52 -16.16 -2.01
CA GLY A 13 -6.93 -16.52 -2.11
C GLY A 13 -7.53 -16.04 -3.42
N SER A 14 -8.57 -15.19 -3.36
CA SER A 14 -9.18 -14.55 -4.52
C SER A 14 -8.56 -13.20 -4.90
N ILE A 15 -7.61 -12.67 -4.11
CA ILE A 15 -7.04 -11.34 -4.28
C ILE A 15 -5.80 -11.39 -5.16
N PRO A 16 -5.77 -10.67 -6.31
CA PRO A 16 -4.62 -10.64 -7.18
C PRO A 16 -3.47 -9.78 -6.61
N VAL A 17 -2.23 -10.16 -6.89
CA VAL A 17 -1.02 -9.41 -6.55
C VAL A 17 -0.40 -8.87 -7.83
N PHE A 18 -0.39 -7.55 -7.97
CA PHE A 18 0.17 -6.84 -9.12
C PHE A 18 1.50 -6.15 -8.81
N CYS A 19 1.73 -5.79 -7.54
CA CYS A 19 2.98 -5.16 -7.11
C CYS A 19 4.18 -6.10 -7.24
N ALA A 20 5.38 -5.53 -7.32
CA ALA A 20 6.60 -6.28 -7.08
C ALA A 20 6.65 -6.68 -5.60
N TYR A 21 7.24 -7.83 -5.31
CA TYR A 21 7.45 -8.35 -3.96
C TYR A 21 8.62 -9.34 -3.99
N ASP A 22 9.26 -9.54 -2.86
CA ASP A 22 10.29 -10.56 -2.70
C ASP A 22 9.64 -11.91 -2.38
N GLU A 23 8.61 -11.90 -1.52
CA GLU A 23 7.96 -13.10 -1.05
C GLU A 23 6.50 -12.89 -0.66
N ILE A 24 5.74 -13.99 -0.63
CA ILE A 24 4.41 -14.06 -0.03
C ILE A 24 4.54 -14.87 1.27
N ILE A 25 4.36 -14.19 2.41
CA ILE A 25 4.48 -14.81 3.73
C ILE A 25 3.11 -14.94 4.42
N PRO A 26 2.94 -15.89 5.35
CA PRO A 26 1.76 -15.93 6.20
C PRO A 26 1.54 -14.61 6.92
N THR A 27 0.29 -14.11 6.95
CA THR A 27 -0.06 -12.82 7.57
C THR A 27 0.40 -12.74 9.03
N ALA A 28 0.33 -13.86 9.77
CA ALA A 28 0.79 -13.95 11.15
C ALA A 28 2.30 -13.79 11.32
N LYS A 29 3.09 -13.90 10.26
CA LYS A 29 4.54 -13.68 10.30
C LYS A 29 4.95 -12.22 10.05
N ALA A 30 4.06 -11.40 9.53
CA ALA A 30 4.30 -9.96 9.35
C ALA A 30 4.13 -9.26 10.70
N ILE A 31 5.24 -8.94 11.36
CA ILE A 31 5.25 -8.43 12.75
C ILE A 31 5.25 -6.90 12.75
N PRO A 32 4.19 -6.24 13.29
CA PRO A 32 4.15 -4.79 13.38
C PRO A 32 5.30 -4.24 14.23
N ASN A 33 5.85 -3.09 13.83
CA ASN A 33 6.84 -2.42 14.66
C ASN A 33 6.14 -1.80 15.90
N PRO A 34 6.53 -2.17 17.13
CA PRO A 34 5.92 -1.63 18.35
C PRO A 34 6.19 -0.13 18.54
N GLN A 35 7.16 0.43 17.84
CA GLN A 35 7.52 1.85 17.88
C GLN A 35 6.88 2.65 16.73
N ASN A 36 5.97 2.03 15.95
CA ASN A 36 5.26 2.77 14.92
C ASN A 36 4.42 3.91 15.52
N PRO A 37 4.69 5.18 15.19
CA PRO A 37 3.96 6.31 15.75
C PRO A 37 2.58 6.49 15.11
N ASN A 38 2.30 5.85 13.98
CA ASN A 38 1.08 6.07 13.22
C ASN A 38 -0.07 5.25 13.81
N GLN A 39 -1.19 5.94 14.03
CA GLN A 39 -2.45 5.33 14.39
C GLN A 39 -3.34 5.25 13.13
N HIS A 40 -3.92 4.10 12.92
CA HIS A 40 -4.77 3.84 11.77
C HIS A 40 -6.23 3.78 12.21
N PRO A 41 -7.06 4.80 11.92
CA PRO A 41 -8.49 4.75 12.25
C PRO A 41 -9.22 3.70 11.42
N ASP A 42 -10.32 3.16 11.95
CA ASP A 42 -11.10 2.10 11.30
C ASP A 42 -11.55 2.50 9.87
N LYS A 43 -11.92 3.78 9.66
CA LYS A 43 -12.27 4.31 8.31
C LYS A 43 -11.14 4.05 7.31
N GLN A 44 -9.89 4.30 7.69
CA GLN A 44 -8.74 4.08 6.82
C GLN A 44 -8.50 2.60 6.54
N ILE A 45 -8.63 1.76 7.57
CA ILE A 45 -8.41 0.31 7.41
C ILE A 45 -9.49 -0.32 6.54
N ASN A 46 -10.75 0.07 6.73
CA ASN A 46 -11.86 -0.38 5.89
C ASN A 46 -11.67 0.02 4.43
N LEU A 47 -11.27 1.26 4.18
CA LEU A 47 -10.98 1.75 2.83
C LEU A 47 -9.82 0.99 2.18
N LEU A 48 -8.73 0.75 2.90
CA LEU A 48 -7.60 -0.06 2.42
C LEU A 48 -8.03 -1.51 2.14
N ALA A 49 -8.89 -2.09 2.96
CA ALA A 49 -9.40 -3.43 2.75
C ALA A 49 -10.25 -3.51 1.48
N GLU A 50 -11.20 -2.59 1.29
CA GLU A 50 -12.00 -2.54 0.06
C GLU A 50 -11.13 -2.27 -1.17
N PHE A 51 -10.16 -1.36 -1.07
CA PHE A 51 -9.21 -1.10 -2.16
C PHE A 51 -8.42 -2.38 -2.53
N ILE A 52 -7.86 -3.09 -1.55
CA ILE A 52 -7.13 -4.34 -1.79
C ILE A 52 -8.04 -5.40 -2.40
N LYS A 53 -9.28 -5.52 -1.93
CA LYS A 53 -10.26 -6.49 -2.42
C LYS A 53 -10.63 -6.23 -3.88
N GLN A 54 -10.85 -4.98 -4.27
CA GLN A 54 -11.28 -4.61 -5.62
C GLN A 54 -10.11 -4.46 -6.59
N GLN A 55 -9.02 -3.82 -6.16
CA GLN A 55 -7.87 -3.49 -7.02
C GLN A 55 -6.71 -4.49 -6.92
N GLY A 56 -6.77 -5.40 -5.95
CA GLY A 56 -5.65 -6.28 -5.62
C GLY A 56 -4.50 -5.56 -4.89
N TRP A 57 -3.46 -6.29 -4.60
CA TRP A 57 -2.24 -5.75 -3.99
C TRP A 57 -1.47 -4.90 -4.98
N ARG A 58 -1.43 -3.58 -4.76
CA ARG A 58 -0.70 -2.61 -5.59
C ARG A 58 0.64 -2.19 -4.98
N ALA A 59 0.84 -2.46 -3.69
CA ALA A 59 2.10 -2.25 -2.98
C ALA A 59 2.30 -3.35 -1.93
N PRO A 60 3.53 -3.85 -1.71
CA PRO A 60 3.83 -4.85 -0.69
C PRO A 60 3.88 -4.21 0.71
N ILE A 61 4.03 -5.05 1.72
CA ILE A 61 4.44 -4.64 3.07
C ILE A 61 5.96 -4.69 3.12
N THR A 62 6.62 -3.61 3.57
CA THR A 62 8.07 -3.58 3.70
C THR A 62 8.50 -4.02 5.09
N ILE A 63 9.38 -5.02 5.14
CA ILE A 63 9.94 -5.58 6.38
C ILE A 63 11.45 -5.33 6.42
N SER A 64 11.94 -4.85 7.56
CA SER A 64 13.38 -4.68 7.77
C SER A 64 14.07 -6.02 7.97
N THR A 65 15.14 -6.28 7.20
CA THR A 65 15.99 -7.45 7.43
C THR A 65 16.86 -7.29 8.68
N ARG A 66 16.98 -6.06 9.23
CA ARG A 66 17.75 -5.76 10.44
C ARG A 66 16.96 -6.12 11.72
N SER A 67 15.71 -5.69 11.81
CA SER A 67 14.88 -5.85 13.03
C SER A 67 13.83 -6.97 12.90
N GLY A 68 13.47 -7.34 11.66
CA GLY A 68 12.35 -8.24 11.38
C GLY A 68 10.97 -7.58 11.52
N TYR A 69 10.92 -6.28 11.82
CA TYR A 69 9.66 -5.55 11.95
C TYR A 69 9.23 -4.90 10.63
N ILE A 70 7.93 -4.65 10.52
CA ILE A 70 7.38 -3.83 9.44
C ILE A 70 7.89 -2.41 9.58
N VAL A 71 8.38 -1.84 8.48
CA VAL A 71 8.76 -0.44 8.36
C VAL A 71 7.67 0.35 7.65
N ARG A 72 7.08 -0.22 6.57
CA ARG A 72 6.01 0.40 5.80
C ARG A 72 4.86 -0.57 5.59
N GLY A 73 3.63 -0.07 5.63
CA GLY A 73 2.44 -0.84 5.33
C GLY A 73 1.75 -1.48 6.53
N HIS A 74 1.87 -0.91 7.73
CA HIS A 74 1.11 -1.34 8.92
C HIS A 74 -0.39 -1.34 8.65
N GLY A 75 -0.94 -0.30 8.02
CA GLY A 75 -2.35 -0.25 7.62
C GLY A 75 -2.73 -1.37 6.64
N ARG A 76 -1.82 -1.73 5.69
CA ARG A 76 -2.06 -2.86 4.77
C ARG A 76 -2.10 -4.20 5.50
N LEU A 77 -1.28 -4.39 6.54
CA LEU A 77 -1.35 -5.58 7.39
C LEU A 77 -2.72 -5.65 8.10
N MET A 78 -3.17 -4.55 8.70
CA MET A 78 -4.46 -4.49 9.38
C MET A 78 -5.62 -4.75 8.40
N ALA A 79 -5.57 -4.18 7.20
CA ALA A 79 -6.53 -4.44 6.13
C ALA A 79 -6.52 -5.93 5.71
N ALA A 80 -5.35 -6.56 5.58
CA ALA A 80 -5.23 -7.98 5.30
C ALA A 80 -5.87 -8.86 6.39
N GLN A 81 -5.64 -8.49 7.64
CA GLN A 81 -6.26 -9.18 8.80
C GLN A 81 -7.79 -9.04 8.78
N LEU A 82 -8.29 -7.84 8.48
CA LEU A 82 -9.74 -7.59 8.32
C LEU A 82 -10.36 -8.43 7.19
N LEU A 83 -9.64 -8.59 6.08
CA LEU A 83 -10.05 -9.43 4.96
C LEU A 83 -9.90 -10.94 5.23
N GLY A 84 -9.30 -11.34 6.34
CA GLY A 84 -8.99 -12.74 6.63
C GLY A 84 -7.96 -13.32 5.65
N ALA A 85 -7.09 -12.48 5.06
CA ALA A 85 -6.07 -12.94 4.13
C ALA A 85 -5.02 -13.78 4.86
N GLU A 86 -4.82 -15.03 4.42
CA GLU A 86 -3.89 -15.96 5.06
C GLU A 86 -2.42 -15.57 4.85
N SER A 87 -2.14 -14.80 3.79
CA SER A 87 -0.79 -14.39 3.41
C SER A 87 -0.78 -12.95 2.89
N VAL A 88 0.40 -12.34 2.88
CA VAL A 88 0.64 -10.98 2.38
C VAL A 88 1.91 -10.93 1.53
N PRO A 89 1.95 -10.09 0.47
CA PRO A 89 3.18 -9.85 -0.28
C PRO A 89 4.09 -8.92 0.51
N VAL A 90 5.37 -9.28 0.60
CA VAL A 90 6.38 -8.51 1.33
C VAL A 90 7.59 -8.17 0.47
N ASP A 91 8.23 -7.06 0.81
CA ASP A 91 9.48 -6.55 0.27
C ASP A 91 10.46 -6.43 1.45
N PHE A 92 11.64 -7.02 1.34
CA PHE A 92 12.64 -7.00 2.40
C PHE A 92 13.66 -5.91 2.15
N GLN A 93 13.77 -4.96 3.08
CA GLN A 93 14.71 -3.86 2.99
C GLN A 93 15.79 -3.96 4.06
N HIS A 94 17.04 -3.68 3.65
CA HIS A 94 18.17 -3.61 4.57
C HIS A 94 18.38 -2.18 5.07
N TYR A 95 18.65 -2.04 6.37
CA TYR A 95 18.99 -0.76 7.02
C TYR A 95 20.30 -0.89 7.77
N ASP A 96 21.25 0.02 7.53
CA ASP A 96 22.57 0.02 8.16
C ASP A 96 22.50 0.32 9.67
N SER A 97 21.41 0.97 10.12
CA SER A 97 21.23 1.33 11.52
C SER A 97 19.76 1.39 11.92
N GLU A 98 19.50 1.32 13.21
CA GLU A 98 18.18 1.53 13.79
C GLU A 98 17.64 2.93 13.47
N ALA A 99 18.50 3.95 13.50
CA ALA A 99 18.11 5.32 13.17
C ALA A 99 17.68 5.45 11.69
N ALA A 100 18.33 4.75 10.76
CA ALA A 100 17.94 4.74 9.35
C ALA A 100 16.56 4.08 9.15
N GLU A 101 16.31 2.95 9.81
CA GLU A 101 15.05 2.24 9.79
C GLU A 101 13.90 3.11 10.36
N MET A 102 14.12 3.72 11.54
CA MET A 102 13.15 4.63 12.16
C MET A 102 12.87 5.86 11.31
N THR A 103 13.91 6.41 10.69
CA THR A 103 13.77 7.58 9.80
C THR A 103 12.88 7.23 8.62
N ASP A 104 13.07 6.08 7.97
CA ASP A 104 12.26 5.63 6.85
C ASP A 104 10.80 5.39 7.26
N MET A 105 10.57 4.75 8.41
CA MET A 105 9.23 4.51 8.95
C MET A 105 8.44 5.81 9.20
N ILE A 106 9.12 6.86 9.67
CA ILE A 106 8.49 8.17 9.91
C ILE A 106 8.30 8.93 8.59
N ALA A 107 9.32 8.92 7.74
CA ALA A 107 9.36 9.73 6.52
C ALA A 107 8.32 9.27 5.49
N ASP A 108 8.07 7.97 5.35
CA ASP A 108 7.09 7.40 4.41
C ASP A 108 5.71 8.07 4.54
N ASN A 109 5.25 8.26 5.77
CA ASN A 109 3.97 8.91 6.02
C ASN A 109 4.09 10.43 5.95
N ARG A 110 5.10 11.01 6.60
CA ARG A 110 5.21 12.47 6.73
C ARG A 110 5.47 13.18 5.40
N ILE A 111 6.28 12.60 4.51
CA ILE A 111 6.57 13.21 3.21
C ILE A 111 5.33 13.27 2.33
N ALA A 112 4.46 12.25 2.38
CA ALA A 112 3.21 12.25 1.62
C ALA A 112 2.27 13.40 2.01
N GLU A 113 2.32 13.85 3.27
CA GLU A 113 1.50 14.97 3.77
C GLU A 113 1.94 16.35 3.24
N PHE A 114 3.12 16.47 2.62
CA PHE A 114 3.61 17.73 2.05
C PHE A 114 3.12 18.00 0.62
N SER A 115 2.46 17.04 -0.01
CA SER A 115 1.92 17.23 -1.35
C SER A 115 0.56 17.91 -1.32
N ASP A 116 0.40 18.93 -2.17
CA ASP A 116 -0.89 19.54 -2.44
C ASP A 116 -1.50 18.92 -3.70
N LEU A 117 -2.81 18.78 -3.72
CA LEU A 117 -3.54 18.28 -4.88
C LEU A 117 -3.93 19.47 -5.77
N ASP A 118 -3.82 19.29 -7.08
CA ASP A 118 -4.30 20.23 -8.08
C ASP A 118 -5.81 19.99 -8.29
N ASP A 119 -6.62 20.95 -7.89
CA ASP A 119 -8.09 20.83 -7.90
C ASP A 119 -8.66 20.69 -9.32
N GLU A 120 -8.05 21.31 -10.34
CA GLU A 120 -8.53 21.23 -11.73
C GLU A 120 -8.27 19.83 -12.28
N ILE A 121 -7.06 19.31 -12.08
CA ILE A 121 -6.69 17.97 -12.51
C ILE A 121 -7.51 16.92 -11.74
N LEU A 122 -7.71 17.12 -10.43
CA LEU A 122 -8.47 16.21 -9.59
C LEU A 122 -9.93 16.11 -10.06
N LYS A 123 -10.54 17.24 -10.42
CA LYS A 123 -11.89 17.27 -10.99
C LYS A 123 -11.98 16.45 -12.28
N GLU A 124 -11.06 16.67 -13.22
CA GLU A 124 -11.03 15.91 -14.49
C GLU A 124 -10.90 14.40 -14.25
N LEU A 125 -10.08 14.00 -13.27
CA LEU A 125 -9.90 12.60 -12.90
C LEU A 125 -11.18 12.02 -12.27
N PHE A 126 -11.86 12.75 -11.41
CA PHE A 126 -13.12 12.31 -10.81
C PHE A 126 -14.22 12.14 -11.85
N GLU A 127 -14.35 13.07 -12.83
CA GLU A 127 -15.29 12.92 -13.94
C GLU A 127 -15.01 11.62 -14.71
N GLN A 128 -13.74 11.34 -15.04
CA GLN A 128 -13.36 10.12 -15.74
C GLN A 128 -13.63 8.84 -14.94
N ILE A 129 -13.40 8.86 -13.60
CA ILE A 129 -13.70 7.71 -12.74
C ILE A 129 -15.21 7.49 -12.63
N ASN A 130 -15.97 8.56 -12.44
CA ASN A 130 -17.42 8.52 -12.32
C ASN A 130 -18.09 7.98 -13.59
N ASP A 131 -17.51 8.23 -14.77
CA ASP A 131 -17.97 7.68 -16.05
C ASP A 131 -17.57 6.21 -16.27
N SER A 132 -16.84 5.62 -15.31
CA SER A 132 -16.36 4.25 -15.36
C SER A 132 -17.17 3.35 -14.41
N ASP A 133 -16.87 2.03 -14.45
CA ASP A 133 -17.46 1.05 -13.53
C ASP A 133 -16.74 1.01 -12.16
N PHE A 134 -15.82 1.94 -11.89
CA PHE A 134 -15.09 1.98 -10.63
C PHE A 134 -15.82 2.81 -9.58
N ASP A 135 -15.76 2.33 -8.34
CA ASP A 135 -16.28 3.04 -7.19
C ASP A 135 -15.35 4.22 -6.84
N ILE A 136 -15.87 5.43 -7.02
CA ILE A 136 -15.11 6.66 -6.75
C ILE A 136 -14.78 6.84 -5.27
N GLU A 137 -15.53 6.26 -4.35
CA GLU A 137 -15.27 6.32 -2.92
C GLU A 137 -13.95 5.62 -2.54
N LEU A 138 -13.45 4.71 -3.39
CA LEU A 138 -12.14 4.09 -3.22
C LEU A 138 -10.97 5.07 -3.33
N THR A 139 -11.21 6.28 -3.85
CA THR A 139 -10.22 7.36 -3.86
C THR A 139 -9.95 7.91 -2.46
N GLY A 140 -10.84 7.65 -1.50
CA GLY A 140 -10.75 8.11 -0.11
C GLY A 140 -11.47 9.41 0.17
N PHE A 141 -11.99 10.07 -0.87
CA PHE A 141 -12.84 11.26 -0.73
C PHE A 141 -14.25 10.84 -0.35
N ASP A 142 -14.86 11.55 0.58
CA ASP A 142 -16.25 11.34 0.93
C ASP A 142 -17.20 12.09 -0.01
N LEU A 143 -18.50 11.79 0.09
CA LEU A 143 -19.51 12.37 -0.79
C LEU A 143 -19.60 13.90 -0.71
N ASP A 144 -19.36 14.48 0.46
CA ASP A 144 -19.36 15.93 0.66
C ASP A 144 -18.15 16.57 -0.03
N GLU A 145 -16.99 15.91 0.02
CA GLU A 145 -15.78 16.32 -0.67
C GLU A 145 -15.95 16.18 -2.19
N LEU A 146 -16.45 15.04 -2.65
CA LEU A 146 -16.70 14.77 -4.08
C LEU A 146 -17.70 15.76 -4.68
N SER A 147 -18.72 16.19 -3.92
CA SER A 147 -19.72 17.16 -4.39
C SER A 147 -19.14 18.53 -4.76
N LYS A 148 -17.95 18.87 -4.29
CA LYS A 148 -17.24 20.10 -4.68
C LYS A 148 -16.68 20.04 -6.08
N TYR A 149 -16.37 18.84 -6.55
CA TYR A 149 -15.74 18.59 -7.86
C TYR A 149 -16.75 18.11 -8.90
N LEU A 150 -17.69 17.26 -8.49
CA LEU A 150 -18.70 16.70 -9.36
C LEU A 150 -20.03 17.43 -9.18
N THR A 151 -20.64 17.86 -10.29
CA THR A 151 -22.03 18.27 -10.28
C THR A 151 -22.86 16.99 -10.18
N ILE A 152 -23.20 16.58 -8.96
CA ILE A 152 -24.17 15.50 -8.76
C ILE A 152 -25.52 16.07 -9.18
N GLU A 153 -25.98 15.78 -10.40
CA GLU A 153 -27.36 16.02 -10.79
C GLU A 153 -28.20 15.15 -9.86
N ALA A 154 -28.83 15.81 -8.88
CA ALA A 154 -29.86 15.17 -8.08
C ALA A 154 -30.96 14.73 -9.07
N GLY A 155 -31.00 13.44 -9.36
CA GLY A 155 -32.04 12.86 -10.20
C GLY A 155 -33.39 13.32 -9.71
N SER A 156 -34.15 13.97 -10.60
CA SER A 156 -35.47 14.52 -10.36
C SER A 156 -36.54 13.42 -10.28
N ASP A 157 -36.31 12.37 -9.53
CA ASP A 157 -37.29 11.32 -9.21
C ASP A 157 -37.15 10.91 -7.77
N LEU A 158 -37.40 11.88 -6.86
CA LEU A 158 -37.72 11.56 -5.48
C LEU A 158 -39.23 11.58 -5.31
N ASP A 159 -39.91 10.52 -5.78
CA ASP A 159 -41.13 10.09 -5.15
C ASP A 159 -40.75 9.53 -3.79
N ASP A 160 -41.26 10.24 -2.78
CA ASP A 160 -41.29 9.99 -1.37
C ASP A 160 -41.55 8.49 -1.06
N GLU A 161 -40.56 7.75 -0.60
CA GLU A 161 -40.58 6.75 0.45
C GLU A 161 -39.25 6.00 0.53
N THR A 162 -38.46 6.43 1.54
CA THR A 162 -37.58 5.55 2.33
C THR A 162 -36.73 4.51 1.55
N THR A 163 -35.60 4.91 1.02
CA THR A 163 -34.43 4.01 1.10
C THR A 163 -33.19 4.85 1.33
N THR A 164 -33.03 5.34 2.54
CA THR A 164 -31.72 5.64 3.08
C THR A 164 -30.99 4.31 3.07
N THR A 165 -30.21 4.05 2.05
CA THR A 165 -29.20 3.01 2.10
C THR A 165 -28.09 3.54 3.01
N THR A 166 -28.46 3.66 4.30
CA THR A 166 -27.45 3.66 5.35
C THR A 166 -26.79 2.31 5.20
N PHE A 167 -25.58 2.31 4.69
CA PHE A 167 -24.63 1.26 4.97
C PHE A 167 -24.46 1.26 6.49
N SER A 168 -25.38 0.60 7.20
CA SER A 168 -25.19 0.21 8.57
C SER A 168 -24.09 -0.83 8.55
N TYR A 169 -22.85 -0.34 8.67
CA TYR A 169 -21.75 -1.14 9.11
C TYR A 169 -22.12 -1.57 10.54
N ASP A 170 -22.75 -2.75 10.67
CA ASP A 170 -22.75 -3.48 11.92
C ASP A 170 -21.28 -3.81 12.18
N SER A 171 -20.62 -2.87 12.80
CA SER A 171 -19.29 -3.06 13.34
C SER A 171 -19.44 -4.12 14.43
N PRO A 172 -18.93 -5.35 14.23
CA PRO A 172 -18.66 -6.17 15.38
C PRO A 172 -17.63 -5.37 16.16
N ASN A 173 -18.00 -4.92 17.34
CA ASN A 173 -17.19 -4.18 18.28
C ASN A 173 -16.00 -5.05 18.73
N GLN A 174 -15.07 -5.28 17.80
CA GLN A 174 -13.76 -5.88 18.04
C GLN A 174 -12.78 -4.73 18.12
N THR A 175 -12.67 -4.18 19.32
CA THR A 175 -11.46 -3.47 19.70
C THR A 175 -10.31 -4.44 19.53
N PHE A 176 -9.52 -4.26 18.46
CA PHE A 176 -8.23 -4.93 18.31
C PHE A 176 -7.27 -4.35 19.36
N ALA A 177 -7.46 -4.76 20.60
CA ALA A 177 -6.37 -4.66 21.54
C ALA A 177 -5.29 -5.64 21.06
N PRO A 178 -4.03 -5.24 20.98
CA PRO A 178 -2.96 -6.19 20.66
C PRO A 178 -3.05 -7.33 21.67
N ASP A 179 -3.16 -8.56 21.16
CA ASP A 179 -3.14 -9.75 21.99
C ASP A 179 -1.77 -9.84 22.68
N THR A 180 -1.72 -9.37 23.90
CA THR A 180 -0.51 -9.39 24.75
C THR A 180 -0.18 -10.80 25.25
N THR A 181 -0.92 -11.83 24.83
CA THR A 181 -0.69 -13.23 25.23
C THR A 181 0.18 -14.00 24.23
N GLN A 182 0.62 -13.38 23.12
CA GLN A 182 1.61 -14.02 22.27
C GLN A 182 2.96 -14.10 22.99
N PRO A 183 3.63 -15.27 22.97
CA PRO A 183 4.98 -15.39 23.52
C PRO A 183 5.87 -14.39 22.80
N SER A 184 6.75 -13.70 23.54
CA SER A 184 7.77 -12.80 23.01
C SER A 184 8.73 -13.58 22.12
N VAL A 185 8.32 -13.86 20.88
CA VAL A 185 9.21 -14.46 19.88
C VAL A 185 10.04 -13.32 19.33
N ASN A 186 11.36 -13.44 19.44
CA ASN A 186 12.25 -12.50 18.80
C ASN A 186 12.01 -12.57 17.27
N PRO A 187 11.63 -11.48 16.59
CA PRO A 187 11.40 -11.51 15.16
C PRO A 187 12.58 -12.06 14.36
N MET A 188 13.80 -11.85 14.85
CA MET A 188 15.03 -12.35 14.22
C MET A 188 15.11 -13.88 14.18
N ASP A 189 14.50 -14.59 15.15
CA ASP A 189 14.51 -16.05 15.16
C ASP A 189 13.62 -16.64 14.05
N PHE A 190 12.64 -15.86 13.59
CA PHE A 190 11.77 -16.24 12.47
C PHE A 190 12.41 -16.05 11.09
N TYR A 191 13.33 -15.09 10.98
CA TYR A 191 13.96 -14.69 9.72
C TYR A 191 15.43 -15.09 9.61
N SER A 192 15.99 -15.85 10.59
CA SER A 192 17.39 -16.26 10.58
C SER A 192 17.77 -17.04 9.32
N ASP A 193 16.90 -17.95 8.87
CA ASP A 193 17.12 -18.72 7.65
C ASP A 193 17.00 -17.86 6.39
N TYR A 194 16.20 -16.78 6.46
CA TYR A 194 15.98 -15.83 5.37
C TYR A 194 17.15 -14.87 5.15
N THR A 195 17.75 -14.38 6.24
CA THR A 195 18.87 -13.43 6.13
C THR A 195 20.08 -14.10 5.50
N GLU A 196 20.31 -15.40 5.73
CA GLU A 196 21.39 -16.14 5.06
C GLU A 196 21.12 -16.31 3.54
N ASP A 197 19.88 -16.61 3.13
CA ASP A 197 19.53 -16.79 1.73
C ASP A 197 19.50 -15.45 0.96
N LEU A 198 19.06 -14.36 1.59
CA LEU A 198 19.11 -13.02 1.00
C LEU A 198 20.56 -12.53 0.86
N GLN A 199 21.42 -12.77 1.85
CA GLN A 199 22.85 -12.46 1.76
C GLN A 199 23.53 -13.27 0.65
N LYS A 200 23.16 -14.52 0.45
CA LYS A 200 23.64 -15.35 -0.66
C LYS A 200 23.13 -14.84 -2.01
N LYS A 201 21.87 -14.42 -2.10
CA LYS A 201 21.30 -13.83 -3.33
C LYS A 201 21.92 -12.46 -3.65
N GLN A 202 22.15 -11.60 -2.65
CA GLN A 202 22.82 -10.30 -2.83
C GLN A 202 24.28 -10.46 -3.21
N ALA A 203 24.98 -11.47 -2.70
CA ALA A 203 26.35 -11.79 -3.11
C ALA A 203 26.44 -12.37 -4.55
N GLN A 204 25.32 -12.88 -5.10
CA GLN A 204 25.22 -13.39 -6.46
C GLN A 204 24.78 -12.32 -7.48
N THR A 205 24.03 -11.29 -7.06
CA THR A 205 23.79 -10.10 -7.85
C THR A 205 25.03 -9.22 -7.70
N GLY A 206 25.99 -9.41 -8.61
CA GLY A 206 27.23 -8.61 -8.64
C GLY A 206 26.90 -7.12 -8.56
N GLU A 207 27.76 -6.36 -7.88
CA GLU A 207 27.68 -4.89 -7.83
C GLU A 207 27.31 -4.36 -9.20
N ILE A 208 26.19 -3.63 -9.30
CA ILE A 208 25.85 -2.91 -10.52
C ILE A 208 26.94 -1.86 -10.66
N ASN A 209 27.89 -2.13 -11.55
CA ASN A 209 28.94 -1.19 -11.83
C ASN A 209 28.34 -0.03 -12.62
N LEU A 210 28.12 1.09 -11.96
CA LEU A 210 27.56 2.31 -12.57
C LEU A 210 28.37 2.79 -13.78
N SER A 211 29.63 2.36 -13.94
CA SER A 211 30.44 2.64 -15.13
C SER A 211 29.92 1.94 -16.40
N ASP A 212 29.09 0.88 -16.26
CA ASP A 212 28.46 0.21 -17.40
C ASP A 212 27.27 0.99 -17.98
N TYR A 213 26.80 2.01 -17.26
CA TYR A 213 25.81 3.00 -17.72
C TYR A 213 26.51 4.26 -18.24
N ALA A 214 27.41 4.08 -19.20
CA ALA A 214 28.08 5.19 -19.85
C ALA A 214 27.07 6.15 -20.51
N GLU A 215 27.38 7.44 -20.48
CA GLU A 215 26.52 8.56 -20.95
C GLU A 215 25.99 8.38 -22.40
N GLU A 216 26.61 7.55 -23.19
CA GLU A 216 26.28 7.29 -24.61
C GLU A 216 24.95 6.53 -24.81
N ARG A 217 24.31 6.01 -23.75
CA ARG A 217 23.05 5.22 -23.84
C ARG A 217 21.77 6.05 -23.77
N TYR A 218 21.88 7.32 -23.42
CA TYR A 218 20.70 8.19 -23.32
C TYR A 218 20.56 9.03 -24.57
N ALA A 219 19.57 8.69 -25.41
CA ALA A 219 19.32 9.38 -26.67
C ALA A 219 18.63 10.74 -26.50
N ASN A 220 18.03 11.00 -25.35
CA ASN A 220 17.24 12.20 -25.10
C ASN A 220 17.64 12.89 -23.81
N GLU A 221 17.55 14.22 -23.81
CA GLU A 221 17.79 15.07 -22.63
C GLU A 221 16.67 16.08 -22.49
N CYS A 222 16.10 16.20 -21.30
CA CYS A 222 15.12 17.24 -21.01
C CYS A 222 15.79 18.63 -21.05
N PRO A 223 15.35 19.55 -21.92
CA PRO A 223 15.99 20.85 -22.04
C PRO A 223 15.85 21.72 -20.77
N LYS A 224 14.85 21.43 -19.94
CA LYS A 224 14.54 22.22 -18.74
C LYS A 224 15.29 21.75 -17.49
N CYS A 225 15.28 20.44 -17.19
CA CYS A 225 15.89 19.91 -15.97
C CYS A 225 17.15 19.06 -16.21
N LYS A 226 17.57 18.88 -17.48
CA LYS A 226 18.78 18.14 -17.88
C LYS A 226 18.73 16.63 -17.57
N PHE A 227 17.56 16.10 -17.20
CA PHE A 227 17.38 14.66 -17.04
C PHE A 227 17.53 13.96 -18.40
N ARG A 228 18.28 12.85 -18.45
CA ARG A 228 18.55 12.04 -19.65
C ARG A 228 17.80 10.71 -19.58
N TRP A 229 17.19 10.27 -20.71
CA TRP A 229 16.46 9.01 -20.83
C TRP A 229 16.65 8.33 -22.20
#